data_94e592f48571bc073f09e84d8ee06a17
#
_entry.id   94e592f48571bc073f09e84d8ee06a17
#
_cell.length_a   1.000
_cell.length_b   1.000
_cell.length_c   1.000
_cell.angle_alpha   90.00
_cell.angle_beta   90.00
_cell.angle_gamma   90.00
#
_symmetry.space_group_name_H-M   'P 1'
#
loop_
_entity.id
_entity.type
_entity.pdbx_description
1 polymer ?
#
loop_
_entity_poly.entity_id
_entity_poly.type
_entity_poly.pdbx_seq_one_letter_code
_entity_poly.pdbx_strand_id
1 'polypeptide(L)'
;MISYIQQNFKEKISLKEFGEQFHLSEKYISRYFKEHFHITLSQYITHLRLEHAKQLLQDTDTPVTEIAMQSGYQNVSYFIRIFKKHMEFLR
;
A
#
# COMPACT_ATOMS: atom_id res chain seq x y z
N MET A 1 13.03 0.49 -8.29
CA MET A 1 12.40 -0.07 -7.08
C MET A 1 11.08 0.61 -6.75
N ILE A 2 11.10 1.91 -6.53
CA ILE A 2 9.88 2.68 -6.18
C ILE A 2 8.85 2.65 -7.31
N SER A 3 9.28 2.80 -8.54
CA SER A 3 8.39 2.78 -9.70
C SER A 3 7.62 1.47 -9.81
N TYR A 4 8.28 0.35 -9.53
CA TYR A 4 7.63 -0.97 -9.53
C TYR A 4 6.52 -1.03 -8.48
N ILE A 5 6.77 -0.52 -7.28
CA ILE A 5 5.78 -0.51 -6.21
C ILE A 5 4.59 0.37 -6.60
N GLN A 6 4.83 1.53 -7.16
CA GLN A 6 3.77 2.45 -7.58
C GLN A 6 2.87 1.84 -8.65
N GLN A 7 3.41 0.97 -9.49
CA GLN A 7 2.63 0.31 -10.54
C GLN A 7 1.96 -0.97 -10.07
N ASN A 8 2.44 -1.59 -8.99
CA ASN A 8 1.99 -2.92 -8.56
C ASN A 8 1.46 -2.99 -7.13
N PHE A 9 1.20 -1.85 -6.48
CA PHE A 9 0.79 -1.87 -5.06
C PHE A 9 -0.56 -2.56 -4.83
N LYS A 10 -1.39 -2.69 -5.85
CA LYS A 10 -2.67 -3.39 -5.76
C LYS A 10 -2.50 -4.89 -5.67
N GLU A 11 -1.37 -5.40 -6.15
CA GLU A 11 -1.03 -6.81 -6.06
C GLU A 11 -0.34 -7.09 -4.74
N LYS A 12 -0.29 -8.38 -4.38
CA LYS A 12 0.42 -8.78 -3.17
C LYS A 12 1.92 -8.72 -3.41
N ILE A 13 2.60 -7.87 -2.66
CA ILE A 13 4.05 -7.74 -2.73
C ILE A 13 4.64 -8.19 -1.39
N SER A 14 5.39 -9.30 -1.40
CA SER A 14 6.12 -9.73 -0.21
C SER A 14 7.55 -9.24 -0.29
N LEU A 15 8.15 -9.01 0.88
CA LEU A 15 9.55 -8.57 0.96
C LEU A 15 10.49 -9.57 0.30
N LYS A 16 10.20 -10.87 0.49
CA LYS A 16 11.02 -11.95 -0.08
C LYS A 16 10.97 -11.92 -1.61
N GLU A 17 9.77 -11.89 -2.19
CA GLU A 17 9.61 -11.88 -3.64
C GLU A 17 10.19 -10.63 -4.28
N PHE A 18 10.01 -9.50 -3.62
CA PHE A 18 10.54 -8.22 -4.08
C PHE A 18 12.08 -8.27 -4.11
N GLY A 19 12.68 -8.81 -3.06
CA GLY A 19 14.13 -8.96 -2.99
C GLY A 19 14.68 -9.88 -4.07
N GLU A 20 13.99 -10.98 -4.34
CA GLU A 20 14.39 -11.91 -5.40
C GLU A 20 14.32 -11.26 -6.78
N GLN A 21 13.28 -10.49 -7.02
CA GLN A 21 13.07 -9.84 -8.32
C GLN A 21 14.16 -8.80 -8.62
N PHE A 22 14.58 -8.04 -7.63
CA PHE A 22 15.57 -6.99 -7.81
C PHE A 22 16.98 -7.38 -7.40
N HIS A 23 17.17 -8.65 -7.05
CA HIS A 23 18.48 -9.17 -6.61
C HIS A 23 19.04 -8.40 -5.42
N LEU A 24 18.15 -8.05 -4.48
CA LEU A 24 18.48 -7.31 -3.27
C LEU A 24 18.12 -8.13 -2.04
N SER A 25 18.91 -8.01 -0.98
CA SER A 25 18.59 -8.68 0.28
C SER A 25 17.40 -8.00 0.94
N GLU A 26 16.63 -8.75 1.73
CA GLU A 26 15.52 -8.20 2.49
C GLU A 26 16.01 -7.15 3.48
N LYS A 27 17.18 -7.37 4.06
CA LYS A 27 17.78 -6.43 5.00
C LYS A 27 18.11 -5.09 4.33
N TYR A 28 18.64 -5.14 3.11
CA TYR A 28 18.94 -3.92 2.35
C TYR A 28 17.67 -3.13 2.05
N ILE A 29 16.62 -3.83 1.59
CA ILE A 29 15.34 -3.19 1.25
C ILE A 29 14.73 -2.54 2.49
N SER A 30 14.72 -3.24 3.62
CA SER A 30 14.18 -2.71 4.88
C SER A 30 14.93 -1.46 5.31
N ARG A 31 16.25 -1.48 5.21
CA ARG A 31 17.07 -0.31 5.56
C ARG A 31 16.79 0.85 4.62
N TYR A 32 16.67 0.58 3.31
CA TYR A 32 16.39 1.60 2.32
C TYR A 32 15.09 2.36 2.66
N PHE A 33 14.01 1.63 2.96
CA PHE A 33 12.74 2.28 3.27
C PHE A 33 12.80 3.04 4.59
N LYS A 34 13.49 2.51 5.59
CA LYS A 34 13.65 3.22 6.88
C LYS A 34 14.45 4.51 6.72
N GLU A 35 15.52 4.48 5.94
CA GLU A 35 16.38 5.65 5.75
C GLU A 35 15.74 6.72 4.87
N HIS A 36 15.03 6.31 3.81
CA HIS A 36 14.49 7.26 2.84
C HIS A 36 13.08 7.72 3.15
N PHE A 37 12.26 6.85 3.75
CA PHE A 37 10.84 7.14 3.99
C PHE A 37 10.45 7.07 5.46
N HIS A 38 11.35 6.60 6.33
CA HIS A 38 11.10 6.45 7.78
C HIS A 38 9.97 5.48 8.11
N ILE A 39 9.61 4.58 7.18
CA ILE A 39 8.58 3.57 7.34
C ILE A 39 9.06 2.26 6.71
N THR A 40 8.33 1.16 6.98
CA THR A 40 8.63 -0.12 6.37
C THR A 40 8.08 -0.18 4.93
N LEU A 41 8.56 -1.17 4.15
CA LEU A 41 8.01 -1.43 2.83
C LEU A 41 6.50 -1.69 2.92
N SER A 42 6.08 -2.51 3.89
CA SER A 42 4.67 -2.83 4.09
C SER A 42 3.83 -1.59 4.37
N GLN A 43 4.33 -0.69 5.20
CA GLN A 43 3.65 0.57 5.50
C GLN A 43 3.57 1.47 4.28
N TYR A 44 4.61 1.49 3.46
CA TYR A 44 4.64 2.27 2.24
C TYR A 44 3.58 1.78 1.25
N ILE A 45 3.48 0.46 1.06
CA ILE A 45 2.46 -0.14 0.19
C ILE A 45 1.06 0.18 0.71
N THR A 46 0.84 0.04 2.00
CA THR A 46 -0.45 0.36 2.63
C THR A 46 -0.82 1.82 2.38
N HIS A 47 0.13 2.72 2.52
CA HIS A 47 -0.10 4.15 2.24
C HIS A 47 -0.56 4.36 0.80
N LEU A 48 0.09 3.75 -0.17
CA LEU A 48 -0.29 3.88 -1.58
C LEU A 48 -1.70 3.35 -1.84
N ARG A 49 -2.03 2.20 -1.25
CA ARG A 49 -3.37 1.60 -1.40
C ARG A 49 -4.46 2.50 -0.83
N LEU A 50 -4.21 3.06 0.34
CA LEU A 50 -5.21 3.90 1.01
C LEU A 50 -5.35 5.27 0.35
N GLU A 51 -4.28 5.82 -0.18
CA GLU A 51 -4.34 7.06 -0.96
C GLU A 51 -5.12 6.85 -2.26
N HIS A 52 -4.92 5.70 -2.91
CA HIS A 52 -5.70 5.33 -4.10
C HIS A 52 -7.19 5.22 -3.76
N ALA A 53 -7.52 4.56 -2.65
CA ALA A 53 -8.90 4.43 -2.19
C ALA A 53 -9.53 5.79 -1.88
N LYS A 54 -8.77 6.67 -1.24
CA LYS A 54 -9.21 8.02 -0.92
C LYS A 54 -9.59 8.79 -2.19
N GLN A 55 -8.75 8.68 -3.22
CA GLN A 55 -9.01 9.32 -4.50
C GLN A 55 -10.28 8.80 -5.15
N LEU A 56 -10.50 7.48 -5.12
CA LEU A 56 -11.72 6.89 -5.67
C LEU A 56 -12.96 7.36 -4.92
N LEU A 57 -12.88 7.50 -3.60
CA LEU A 57 -14.00 7.99 -2.80
C LEU A 57 -14.34 9.44 -3.10
N GLN A 58 -13.36 10.26 -3.41
CA GLN A 58 -13.54 11.67 -3.71
C GLN A 58 -14.02 11.92 -5.14
N ASP A 59 -13.50 11.15 -6.09
CA ASP A 59 -13.67 11.45 -7.51
C ASP A 59 -14.69 10.57 -8.21
N THR A 60 -15.21 9.52 -7.57
CA THR A 60 -16.16 8.59 -8.18
C THR A 60 -17.29 8.23 -7.22
N ASP A 61 -18.35 7.61 -7.79
CA ASP A 61 -19.46 7.07 -7.01
C ASP A 61 -19.31 5.57 -6.78
N THR A 62 -18.10 5.05 -6.89
CA THR A 62 -17.81 3.62 -6.75
C THR A 62 -18.16 3.15 -5.32
N PRO A 63 -18.87 2.02 -5.19
CA PRO A 63 -19.19 1.48 -3.87
C PRO A 63 -17.93 1.13 -3.06
N VAL A 64 -18.02 1.25 -1.74
CA VAL A 64 -16.89 0.98 -0.83
C VAL A 64 -16.32 -0.43 -1.03
N THR A 65 -17.19 -1.42 -1.24
CA THR A 65 -16.75 -2.80 -1.47
C THR A 65 -15.85 -2.90 -2.71
N GLU A 66 -16.20 -2.21 -3.77
CA GLU A 66 -15.44 -2.22 -5.01
C GLU A 66 -14.15 -1.41 -4.86
N ILE A 67 -14.20 -0.30 -4.15
CA ILE A 67 -13.02 0.52 -3.86
C ILE A 67 -11.96 -0.32 -3.11
N ALA A 68 -12.40 -1.11 -2.12
CA ALA A 68 -11.50 -1.99 -1.38
C ALA A 68 -10.80 -2.97 -2.32
N MET A 69 -11.57 -3.62 -3.20
CA MET A 69 -11.03 -4.58 -4.16
C MET A 69 -10.05 -3.93 -5.12
N GLN A 70 -10.40 -2.79 -5.68
CA GLN A 70 -9.53 -2.06 -6.61
C GLN A 70 -8.26 -1.53 -5.95
N SER A 71 -8.30 -1.34 -4.63
CA SER A 71 -7.14 -0.88 -3.88
C SER A 71 -6.26 -2.02 -3.35
N GLY A 72 -6.62 -3.27 -3.66
CA GLY A 72 -5.82 -4.42 -3.30
C GLY A 72 -6.27 -5.15 -2.03
N TYR A 73 -7.48 -4.90 -1.53
CA TYR A 73 -8.00 -5.52 -0.32
C TYR A 73 -9.17 -6.43 -0.61
N GLN A 74 -9.05 -7.70 -0.20
CA GLN A 74 -10.13 -8.67 -0.37
C GLN A 74 -11.12 -8.63 0.79
N ASN A 75 -10.67 -8.23 1.98
CA ASN A 75 -11.51 -8.13 3.17
C ASN A 75 -11.96 -6.69 3.37
N VAL A 76 -13.23 -6.42 3.10
CA VAL A 76 -13.78 -5.07 3.15
C VAL A 76 -13.80 -4.52 4.58
N SER A 77 -14.14 -5.36 5.56
CA SER A 77 -14.16 -4.93 6.97
C SER A 77 -12.79 -4.48 7.45
N TYR A 78 -11.76 -5.24 7.09
CA TYR A 78 -10.37 -4.88 7.40
C TYR A 78 -9.99 -3.58 6.72
N PHE A 79 -10.34 -3.44 5.43
CA PHE A 79 -10.07 -2.22 4.67
C PHE A 79 -10.69 -1.00 5.35
N ILE A 80 -11.97 -1.07 5.73
CA ILE A 80 -12.67 0.05 6.36
C ILE A 80 -11.96 0.45 7.66
N ARG A 81 -11.55 -0.53 8.46
CA ARG A 81 -10.88 -0.27 9.73
C ARG A 81 -9.55 0.47 9.53
N ILE A 82 -8.70 -0.02 8.63
CA ILE A 82 -7.40 0.62 8.40
C ILE A 82 -7.53 1.95 7.67
N PHE A 83 -8.53 2.07 6.79
CA PHE A 83 -8.79 3.33 6.08
C PHE A 83 -9.19 4.44 7.06
N LYS A 84 -10.09 4.14 7.98
CA LYS A 84 -10.49 5.10 9.01
C LYS A 84 -9.31 5.55 9.85
N LYS A 85 -8.46 4.60 10.23
CA LYS A 85 -7.28 4.88 11.03
C LYS A 85 -6.30 5.78 10.27
N HIS A 86 -6.09 5.49 8.98
CA HIS A 86 -5.23 6.29 8.12
C HIS A 86 -5.73 7.73 7.99
N MET A 87 -7.03 7.90 7.78
CA MET A 87 -7.63 9.22 7.63
C MET A 87 -7.57 10.03 8.93
N GLU A 88 -7.71 9.39 10.08
CA GLU A 88 -7.56 10.06 11.36
C GLU A 88 -6.14 10.59 11.55
N PHE A 89 -5.16 9.82 11.08
CA PHE A 89 -3.76 10.17 11.22
C PHE A 89 -3.36 11.39 10.38
N LEU A 90 -4.07 11.62 9.27
CA LEU A 90 -3.78 12.70 8.35
C LEU A 90 -4.48 14.02 8.72
N ARG A 91 -5.27 14.02 9.77
CA ARG A 91 -5.92 15.24 10.24
C ARG A 91 -4.93 16.09 11.04
#